data_09e2ff96d470ec032a44c916606c6eb4
#
_entry.id   09e2ff96d470ec032a44c916606c6eb4
#
_cell.length_a   1.000
_cell.length_b   1.000
_cell.length_c   1.000
_cell.angle_alpha   90.00
_cell.angle_beta   90.00
_cell.angle_gamma   90.00
#
_symmetry.space_group_name_H-M   'P 1'
#
loop_
_entity.id
_entity.type
_entity.pdbx_description
1 polymer ?
#
loop_
_entity_poly.entity_id
_entity_poly.type
_entity_poly.pdbx_seq_one_letter_code
_entity_poly.pdbx_strand_id
1 'polypeptide(L)'
;MPKLKSDKNFNHGSTSSIGVCIVNLGTPENTSTAAVRKYLRQFLSDSRVIEVPKIIWWFILNIFILPFRPAKSAEAYGKIWMKEGSPLLIFSNEIKDKLQVLFDETETNQKIH
;
A
#
# COMPACT_ATOMS: atom_id res chain seq x y z
N MET A 1 -0.62 -3.04 17.07
CA MET A 1 0.02 -3.95 16.11
C MET A 1 -1.01 -4.94 15.59
N PRO A 2 -1.07 -5.15 14.28
CA PRO A 2 -1.89 -6.22 13.76
C PRO A 2 -1.36 -7.55 14.29
N LYS A 3 -2.24 -8.35 14.89
CA LYS A 3 -1.88 -9.71 15.29
C LYS A 3 -1.61 -10.55 14.05
N LEU A 4 -0.42 -11.09 13.96
CA LEU A 4 -0.11 -12.08 12.95
C LEU A 4 -1.04 -13.29 13.15
N LYS A 5 -1.90 -13.56 12.18
CA LYS A 5 -2.72 -14.76 12.18
C LYS A 5 -1.88 -15.90 11.61
N SER A 6 -1.67 -16.94 12.40
CA SER A 6 -1.09 -18.16 11.88
C SER A 6 -2.06 -18.83 10.92
N ASP A 7 -1.55 -19.41 9.85
CA ASP A 7 -2.35 -20.23 8.97
C ASP A 7 -2.77 -21.52 9.70
N LYS A 8 -4.07 -21.68 9.89
CA LYS A 8 -4.64 -22.86 10.58
C LYS A 8 -4.43 -24.16 9.82
N ASN A 9 -4.15 -24.07 8.54
CA ASN A 9 -3.92 -25.22 7.66
C ASN A 9 -2.42 -25.49 7.44
N PHE A 10 -1.54 -24.77 8.16
CA PHE A 10 -0.11 -24.97 8.04
C PHE A 10 0.28 -26.36 8.57
N ASN A 11 0.94 -27.13 7.72
CA ASN A 11 1.50 -28.43 8.07
C ASN A 11 3.02 -28.39 7.85
N HIS A 12 3.79 -28.77 8.88
CA HIS A 12 5.25 -28.83 8.80
C HIS A 12 5.79 -29.79 7.72
N GLY A 13 4.98 -30.70 7.21
CA GLY A 13 5.31 -31.57 6.08
C GLY A 13 4.96 -31.02 4.70
N SER A 14 4.36 -29.81 4.63
CA SER A 14 4.00 -29.21 3.34
C SER A 14 5.23 -28.68 2.59
N THR A 15 5.17 -28.70 1.25
CA THR A 15 6.22 -28.18 0.39
C THR A 15 6.43 -26.69 0.66
N SER A 16 7.68 -26.28 0.90
CA SER A 16 8.00 -24.86 1.09
C SER A 16 7.81 -24.09 -0.23
N SER A 17 7.18 -22.92 -0.14
CA SER A 17 7.04 -21.99 -1.27
C SER A 17 7.70 -20.66 -0.92
N ILE A 18 8.18 -19.97 -1.94
CA ILE A 18 8.77 -18.64 -1.78
C ILE A 18 7.72 -17.60 -2.16
N GLY A 19 7.41 -16.70 -1.22
CA GLY A 19 6.54 -15.57 -1.47
C GLY A 19 7.37 -14.30 -1.71
N VAL A 20 7.05 -13.57 -2.77
CA VAL A 20 7.64 -12.26 -3.06
C VAL A 20 6.58 -11.17 -2.84
N CYS A 21 6.87 -10.22 -1.98
CA CYS A 21 5.97 -9.12 -1.66
C CYS A 21 6.51 -7.80 -2.22
N ILE A 22 5.70 -7.11 -3.03
CA ILE A 22 6.00 -5.77 -3.51
C ILE A 22 5.37 -4.78 -2.55
N VAL A 23 6.18 -3.86 -2.02
CA VAL A 23 5.75 -2.87 -1.04
C VAL A 23 5.94 -1.47 -1.58
N ASN A 24 4.96 -0.60 -1.36
CA ASN A 24 5.05 0.82 -1.64
C ASN A 24 4.30 1.63 -0.56
N LEU A 25 4.33 2.95 -0.67
CA LEU A 25 3.71 3.84 0.32
C LEU A 25 2.18 3.85 0.28
N GLY A 26 1.59 3.25 -0.73
CA GLY A 26 0.14 3.23 -0.89
C GLY A 26 -0.42 4.48 -1.56
N THR A 27 -1.72 4.50 -1.69
CA THR A 27 -2.47 5.55 -2.40
C THR A 27 -3.89 5.64 -1.83
N PRO A 28 -4.58 6.79 -1.94
CA PRO A 28 -5.99 6.87 -1.56
C PRO A 28 -6.87 5.91 -2.39
N GLU A 29 -7.99 5.50 -1.82
CA GLU A 29 -8.96 4.64 -2.51
C GLU A 29 -9.62 5.31 -3.73
N ASN A 30 -9.86 6.62 -3.63
CA ASN A 30 -10.43 7.45 -4.69
C ASN A 30 -10.01 8.90 -4.51
N THR A 31 -10.49 9.78 -5.38
CA THR A 31 -10.13 11.20 -5.39
C THR A 31 -11.01 12.08 -4.49
N SER A 32 -11.89 11.49 -3.68
CA SER A 32 -12.71 12.28 -2.74
C SER A 32 -11.84 12.85 -1.61
N THR A 33 -12.21 14.01 -1.11
CA THR A 33 -11.53 14.63 0.02
C THR A 33 -11.51 13.71 1.25
N ALA A 34 -12.60 12.97 1.50
CA ALA A 34 -12.69 12.03 2.60
C ALA A 34 -11.69 10.86 2.48
N ALA A 35 -11.57 10.27 1.29
CA ALA A 35 -10.62 9.19 1.04
C ALA A 35 -9.17 9.65 1.16
N VAL A 36 -8.85 10.83 0.62
CA VAL A 36 -7.52 11.43 0.74
C VAL A 36 -7.20 11.79 2.19
N ARG A 37 -8.17 12.30 2.95
CA ARG A 37 -8.02 12.59 4.39
C ARG A 37 -7.71 11.33 5.18
N LYS A 38 -8.41 10.24 4.91
CA LYS A 38 -8.18 8.93 5.54
C LYS A 38 -6.78 8.42 5.24
N TYR A 39 -6.35 8.49 3.99
CA TYR A 39 -5.02 8.10 3.57
C TYR A 39 -3.93 8.94 4.26
N LEU A 40 -4.06 10.27 4.24
CA LEU A 40 -3.10 11.17 4.89
C LEU A 40 -3.04 10.94 6.40
N ARG A 41 -4.18 10.70 7.04
CA ARG A 41 -4.22 10.41 8.49
C ARG A 41 -3.43 9.14 8.80
N GLN A 42 -3.62 8.07 8.06
CA GLN A 42 -2.90 6.82 8.26
C GLN A 42 -1.40 6.97 7.98
N PHE A 43 -1.06 7.60 6.87
CA PHE A 43 0.32 7.79 6.43
C PHE A 43 1.10 8.69 7.38
N LEU A 44 0.55 9.85 7.75
CA LEU A 44 1.22 10.85 8.58
C LEU A 44 1.16 10.52 10.07
N SER A 45 0.33 9.59 10.50
CA SER A 45 0.28 9.11 11.89
C SER A 45 1.31 8.00 12.17
N ASP A 46 1.95 7.47 11.15
CA ASP A 46 2.96 6.43 11.32
C ASP A 46 4.27 7.04 11.85
N SER A 47 4.71 6.58 13.01
CA SER A 47 5.94 7.03 13.66
C SER A 47 7.21 6.74 12.83
N ARG A 48 7.13 5.81 11.91
CA ARG A 48 8.23 5.51 10.97
C ARG A 48 8.36 6.54 9.86
N VAL A 49 7.30 7.27 9.56
CA VAL A 49 7.27 8.34 8.56
C VAL A 49 7.64 9.67 9.19
N ILE A 50 7.11 9.96 10.38
CA ILE A 50 7.28 11.24 11.07
C ILE A 50 7.88 11.00 12.45
N GLU A 51 9.09 11.53 12.67
CA GLU A 51 9.86 11.43 13.91
C GLU A 51 9.66 12.65 14.83
N VAL A 52 8.43 13.06 15.04
CA VAL A 52 8.07 14.16 15.95
C VAL A 52 7.37 13.58 17.18
N PRO A 53 7.53 14.19 18.39
CA PRO A 53 6.79 13.74 19.57
C PRO A 53 5.28 13.62 19.26
N LYS A 54 4.67 12.50 19.65
CA LYS A 54 3.30 12.15 19.27
C LYS A 54 2.26 13.20 19.63
N ILE A 55 2.40 13.83 20.81
CA ILE A 55 1.45 14.85 21.29
C ILE A 55 1.50 16.09 20.39
N ILE A 56 2.69 16.62 20.12
CA ILE A 56 2.91 17.81 19.27
C ILE A 56 2.41 17.52 17.85
N TRP A 57 2.76 16.36 17.31
CA TRP A 57 2.37 15.97 15.97
C TRP A 57 0.86 15.75 15.84
N TRP A 58 0.21 15.21 16.86
CA TRP A 58 -1.23 15.06 16.88
C TRP A 58 -1.96 16.38 16.70
N PHE A 59 -1.53 17.43 17.41
CA PHE A 59 -2.09 18.79 17.28
C PHE A 59 -1.83 19.36 15.88
N ILE A 60 -0.61 19.27 15.37
CA ILE A 60 -0.26 19.77 14.04
C ILE A 60 -1.08 19.05 12.97
N LEU A 61 -1.16 17.74 13.03
CA LEU A 61 -1.90 16.92 12.06
C LEU A 61 -3.39 17.24 12.06
N ASN A 62 -4.04 17.25 13.22
CA ASN A 62 -5.49 17.39 13.30
C ASN A 62 -5.99 18.82 13.17
N ILE A 63 -5.19 19.82 13.50
CA ILE A 63 -5.58 21.24 13.46
C ILE A 63 -5.14 21.91 12.16
N PHE A 64 -3.94 21.64 11.67
CA PHE A 64 -3.35 22.37 10.53
C PHE A 64 -3.34 21.56 9.23
N ILE A 65 -3.12 20.26 9.28
CA ILE A 65 -2.95 19.44 8.08
C ILE A 65 -4.27 18.86 7.59
N LEU A 66 -4.95 18.05 8.39
CA LEU A 66 -6.16 17.33 7.99
C LEU A 66 -7.36 18.21 7.63
N PRO A 67 -7.56 19.42 8.21
CA PRO A 67 -8.66 20.27 7.77
C PRO A 67 -8.45 20.91 6.39
N PHE A 68 -7.21 21.18 5.97
CA PHE A 68 -6.90 21.99 4.78
C PHE A 68 -6.24 21.19 3.66
N ARG A 69 -5.33 20.30 4.00
CA ARG A 69 -4.50 19.59 3.02
C ARG A 69 -5.26 18.57 2.15
N PRO A 70 -6.22 17.79 2.67
CA PRO A 70 -6.93 16.80 1.88
C PRO A 70 -7.63 17.32 0.64
N ALA A 71 -8.24 18.51 0.71
CA ALA A 71 -8.92 19.11 -0.44
C ALA A 71 -7.96 19.42 -1.59
N LYS A 72 -6.81 20.02 -1.29
CA LYS A 72 -5.76 20.32 -2.29
C LYS A 72 -5.13 19.03 -2.85
N SER A 73 -4.86 18.07 -2.00
CA SER A 73 -4.32 16.78 -2.41
C SER A 73 -5.32 16.00 -3.27
N ALA A 74 -6.60 16.02 -2.92
CA ALA A 74 -7.66 15.39 -3.72
C ALA A 74 -7.74 16.00 -5.13
N GLU A 75 -7.64 17.30 -5.24
CA GLU A 75 -7.60 18.00 -6.54
C GLU A 75 -6.37 17.56 -7.37
N ALA A 76 -5.20 17.48 -6.74
CA ALA A 76 -3.98 17.03 -7.41
C ALA A 76 -4.08 15.57 -7.87
N TYR A 77 -4.62 14.68 -7.03
CA TYR A 77 -4.88 13.28 -7.41
C TYR A 77 -5.86 13.17 -8.57
N GLY A 78 -6.89 14.01 -8.59
CA GLY A 78 -7.87 14.05 -9.68
C GLY A 78 -7.26 14.30 -11.05
N LYS A 79 -6.18 15.08 -11.11
CA LYS A 79 -5.48 15.40 -12.36
C LYS A 79 -4.72 14.21 -12.95
N ILE A 80 -4.26 13.28 -12.13
CA ILE A 80 -3.46 12.12 -12.56
C ILE A 80 -4.23 10.80 -12.47
N TRP A 81 -5.45 10.83 -11.94
CA TRP A 81 -6.25 9.61 -11.71
C TRP A 81 -6.63 8.95 -13.02
N MET A 82 -6.41 7.65 -13.11
CA MET A 82 -6.74 6.86 -14.29
C MET A 82 -8.11 6.20 -14.11
N LYS A 83 -8.68 5.68 -15.20
CA LYS A 83 -9.99 5.04 -15.21
C LYS A 83 -10.10 3.87 -14.22
N GLU A 84 -9.05 3.10 -14.07
CA GLU A 84 -8.99 1.95 -13.18
C GLU A 84 -8.49 2.29 -11.76
N GLY A 85 -8.08 3.52 -11.49
CA GLY A 85 -7.60 3.97 -10.19
C GLY A 85 -6.34 4.81 -10.24
N SER A 86 -5.59 4.88 -9.14
CA SER A 86 -4.34 5.64 -9.10
C SER A 86 -3.24 4.98 -9.95
N PRO A 87 -2.35 5.78 -10.57
CA PRO A 87 -1.23 5.23 -11.35
C PRO A 87 -0.35 4.28 -10.54
N LEU A 88 -0.07 4.60 -9.28
CA LEU A 88 0.75 3.76 -8.41
C LEU A 88 0.13 2.37 -8.22
N LEU A 89 -1.16 2.29 -7.95
CA LEU A 89 -1.86 1.02 -7.77
C LEU A 89 -1.89 0.22 -9.07
N ILE A 90 -2.21 0.86 -10.20
CA ILE A 90 -2.28 0.22 -11.51
C ILE A 90 -0.92 -0.37 -11.91
N PHE A 91 0.14 0.42 -11.83
CA PHE A 91 1.48 -0.03 -12.19
C PHE A 91 2.02 -1.07 -11.22
N SER A 92 1.71 -0.99 -9.93
CA SER A 92 2.07 -2.02 -8.95
C SER A 92 1.41 -3.36 -9.27
N ASN A 93 0.14 -3.36 -9.64
CA ASN A 93 -0.57 -4.57 -10.05
C ASN A 93 -0.01 -5.15 -11.36
N GLU A 94 0.32 -4.31 -12.33
CA GLU A 94 0.96 -4.75 -13.57
C GLU A 94 2.33 -5.41 -13.31
N ILE A 95 3.15 -4.83 -12.45
CA ILE A 95 4.44 -5.39 -12.07
C ILE A 95 4.25 -6.74 -11.38
N LYS A 96 3.31 -6.83 -10.47
CA LYS A 96 2.96 -8.08 -9.77
C LYS A 96 2.58 -9.18 -10.76
N ASP A 97 1.69 -8.88 -11.71
CA ASP A 97 1.20 -9.85 -12.68
C ASP A 97 2.33 -10.31 -13.62
N LYS A 98 3.16 -9.39 -14.10
CA LYS A 98 4.32 -9.71 -14.94
C LYS A 98 5.36 -10.55 -14.21
N LEU A 99 5.64 -10.25 -12.95
CA LEU A 99 6.55 -11.05 -12.13
C LEU A 99 5.99 -12.46 -11.88
N GLN A 100 4.70 -12.59 -11.64
CA GLN A 100 4.07 -13.90 -11.46
C GLN A 100 4.23 -14.78 -12.70
N VAL A 101 4.03 -14.22 -13.90
CA VAL A 101 4.24 -14.93 -15.18
C VAL A 101 5.70 -15.39 -15.31
N LEU A 102 6.67 -14.52 -15.00
CA LEU A 102 8.09 -14.87 -15.06
C LEU A 102 8.45 -15.99 -14.08
N PHE A 103 7.92 -15.97 -12.87
CA PHE A 103 8.15 -17.02 -11.87
C PHE A 103 7.55 -18.34 -12.29
N ASP A 104 6.34 -18.33 -12.86
CA ASP A 104 5.67 -19.53 -13.36
C ASP A 104 6.44 -20.15 -14.51
N GLU A 105 6.95 -19.37 -15.45
CA GLU A 105 7.82 -19.81 -16.56
C GLU A 105 9.13 -20.40 -16.05
N THR A 106 9.75 -19.78 -15.04
CA THR A 106 11.01 -20.28 -14.45
C THR A 106 10.79 -21.61 -13.74
N GLU A 107 9.72 -21.78 -13.00
CA GLU A 107 9.35 -23.07 -12.37
C GLU A 107 9.12 -24.16 -13.42
N THR A 108 8.40 -23.85 -14.47
CA THR A 108 8.15 -24.80 -15.57
C THR A 108 9.45 -25.24 -16.23
N ASN A 109 10.37 -24.33 -16.49
CA ASN A 109 11.66 -24.66 -17.06
C ASN A 109 12.54 -25.50 -16.12
N GLN A 110 12.47 -25.27 -14.81
CA GLN A 110 13.20 -26.10 -13.83
C GLN A 110 12.63 -27.51 -13.71
N LYS A 111 11.32 -27.69 -13.88
CA LYS A 111 10.67 -28.99 -13.83
C LYS A 111 10.94 -29.88 -15.06
N ILE A 112 11.36 -29.29 -16.17
CA ILE A 112 11.68 -30.00 -17.41
C ILE A 112 13.13 -30.54 -17.39
N HIS A 113 13.95 -30.04 -16.52
CA HIS A 113 15.32 -30.47 -16.29
C HIS A 113 15.43 -31.38 -15.06
#